data_ff98ce9a040fc108d51506f81d15b3fd
#
_entry.id   ff98ce9a040fc108d51506f81d15b3fd
#
_cell.length_a   1.000
_cell.length_b   1.000
_cell.length_c   1.000
_cell.angle_alpha   90.00
_cell.angle_beta   90.00
_cell.angle_gamma   90.00
#
_symmetry.space_group_name_H-M   'P 1'
#
loop_
_entity.id
_entity.type
_entity.pdbx_description
1 polymer ?
#
loop_
_entity_poly.entity_id
_entity_poly.type
_entity_poly.pdbx_seq_one_letter_code
_entity_poly.pdbx_strand_id
1 'polypeptide(L)'
;KSTAFLPNVKDSLFVGIKDGETILHLVVPGTDGMQDEFLNDGQQQIIKGEYFTFNNPKIGAINFYSDDDIIKCNAPYNVSAMSMLTREINEYDSLYNFSLKQKTLHTANGLNFVLKDILSDAKMMPISSSSIMVDGNEDALILNIEANNEFKEVILYGGKGYAGTDNVFAIKDLNFKLTYGSKYYTTPFRVKLRDFQLERYAGSMSP
;
A
#
# COMPACT_ATOMS: atom_id res chain seq x y z
N LYS A 1 22.63 -9.38 5.58
CA LYS A 1 22.33 -10.77 6.01
C LYS A 1 20.82 -11.00 5.86
N SER A 2 20.41 -12.08 5.20
CA SER A 2 18.99 -12.49 5.16
C SER A 2 18.55 -12.92 6.56
N THR A 3 17.43 -12.41 7.04
CA THR A 3 16.83 -12.76 8.33
C THR A 3 15.69 -13.75 8.16
N ALA A 4 14.82 -13.54 7.15
CA ALA A 4 13.72 -14.43 6.87
C ALA A 4 13.34 -14.43 5.38
N PHE A 5 12.78 -15.54 4.94
CA PHE A 5 12.05 -15.68 3.67
C PHE A 5 10.64 -16.13 3.99
N LEU A 6 9.66 -15.41 3.51
CA LEU A 6 8.24 -15.69 3.71
C LEU A 6 7.60 -15.91 2.34
N PRO A 7 7.19 -17.14 2.02
CA PRO A 7 6.50 -17.41 0.76
C PRO A 7 5.04 -16.97 0.83
N ASN A 8 4.50 -16.58 -0.31
CA ASN A 8 3.07 -16.33 -0.51
C ASN A 8 2.50 -15.41 0.56
N VAL A 9 3.02 -14.18 0.65
CA VAL A 9 2.70 -13.25 1.72
C VAL A 9 1.48 -12.38 1.41
N LYS A 10 0.87 -11.92 2.49
CA LYS A 10 0.01 -10.74 2.52
C LYS A 10 0.47 -9.83 3.65
N ASP A 11 0.30 -8.54 3.46
CA ASP A 11 0.55 -7.59 4.53
C ASP A 11 -0.54 -7.70 5.59
N SER A 12 -0.12 -7.65 6.84
CA SER A 12 -1.00 -7.68 8.00
C SER A 12 -0.58 -6.59 8.98
N LEU A 13 -1.57 -5.98 9.58
CA LEU A 13 -1.39 -4.92 10.57
C LEU A 13 -1.05 -5.54 11.93
N PHE A 14 0.00 -5.02 12.55
CA PHE A 14 0.39 -5.30 13.92
C PHE A 14 0.37 -4.01 14.72
N VAL A 15 -0.18 -4.04 15.92
CA VAL A 15 -0.30 -2.89 16.84
C VAL A 15 0.43 -3.20 18.14
N GLY A 16 0.93 -2.17 18.81
CA GLY A 16 1.72 -2.32 20.04
C GLY A 16 3.15 -2.80 19.80
N ILE A 17 3.68 -2.49 18.62
CA ILE A 17 5.05 -2.82 18.22
C ILE A 17 5.99 -1.72 18.72
N LYS A 18 7.01 -2.10 19.49
CA LYS A 18 8.10 -1.17 19.84
C LYS A 18 8.73 -0.65 18.54
N ASP A 19 8.89 0.66 18.43
CA ASP A 19 9.35 1.34 17.23
C ASP A 19 8.35 1.25 16.03
N GLY A 20 7.06 1.07 16.33
CA GLY A 20 5.97 1.20 15.36
C GLY A 20 5.73 2.66 14.95
N GLU A 21 5.02 2.84 13.87
CA GLU A 21 4.67 4.14 13.30
C GLU A 21 3.19 4.47 13.59
N THR A 22 2.80 5.71 13.31
CA THR A 22 1.37 6.05 13.26
C THR A 22 0.82 5.64 11.90
N ILE A 23 -0.27 4.89 11.91
CA ILE A 23 -0.95 4.44 10.68
C ILE A 23 -2.40 4.95 10.71
N LEU A 24 -2.82 5.62 9.65
CA LEU A 24 -4.23 5.96 9.43
C LEU A 24 -4.94 4.77 8.81
N HIS A 25 -5.97 4.28 9.48
CA HIS A 25 -6.86 3.27 8.96
C HIS A 25 -8.07 3.96 8.31
N LEU A 26 -8.08 3.94 7.01
CA LEU A 26 -9.15 4.50 6.19
C LEU A 26 -10.05 3.38 5.66
N VAL A 27 -11.29 3.72 5.39
CA VAL A 27 -12.22 2.83 4.69
C VAL A 27 -12.76 3.56 3.47
N VAL A 28 -12.68 2.90 2.32
CA VAL A 28 -13.15 3.42 1.03
C VAL A 28 -14.08 2.42 0.35
N PRO A 29 -14.91 2.83 -0.62
CA PRO A 29 -15.70 1.89 -1.41
C PRO A 29 -14.80 0.96 -2.23
N GLY A 30 -15.02 -0.35 -2.13
CA GLY A 30 -14.37 -1.39 -2.94
C GLY A 30 -15.30 -1.93 -4.02
N THR A 31 -14.86 -2.95 -4.75
CA THR A 31 -15.65 -3.64 -5.78
C THR A 31 -16.78 -4.48 -5.15
N ASP A 32 -16.46 -5.13 -4.03
CA ASP A 32 -17.36 -6.07 -3.35
C ASP A 32 -17.78 -5.57 -1.95
N GLY A 33 -17.82 -4.25 -1.75
CA GLY A 33 -18.15 -3.62 -0.48
C GLY A 33 -17.15 -2.57 -0.05
N MET A 34 -16.95 -2.43 1.26
CA MET A 34 -15.98 -1.47 1.81
C MET A 34 -14.60 -2.13 1.90
N GLN A 35 -13.57 -1.37 1.56
CA GLN A 35 -12.17 -1.78 1.54
C GLN A 35 -11.40 -1.00 2.60
N ASP A 36 -10.62 -1.72 3.41
CA ASP A 36 -9.70 -1.12 4.37
C ASP A 36 -8.41 -0.69 3.67
N GLU A 37 -7.97 0.53 3.91
CA GLU A 37 -6.73 1.11 3.42
C GLU A 37 -5.89 1.61 4.60
N PHE A 38 -4.58 1.39 4.53
CA PHE A 38 -3.65 1.77 5.59
C PHE A 38 -2.61 2.73 5.03
N LEU A 39 -2.49 3.89 5.63
CA LEU A 39 -1.59 4.93 5.21
C LEU A 39 -0.59 5.22 6.33
N ASN A 40 0.66 4.83 6.12
CA ASN A 40 1.74 4.99 7.10
C ASN A 40 2.22 6.44 7.15
N ASP A 41 2.80 6.82 8.28
CA ASP A 41 3.45 8.12 8.42
C ASP A 41 4.53 8.32 7.33
N GLY A 42 4.55 9.49 6.72
CA GLY A 42 5.43 9.81 5.59
C GLY A 42 5.03 9.19 4.24
N GLN A 43 3.96 8.41 4.16
CA GLN A 43 3.56 7.69 2.94
C GLN A 43 2.76 8.57 1.96
N GLN A 44 2.94 8.27 0.68
CA GLN A 44 2.08 8.72 -0.43
C GLN A 44 1.55 7.47 -1.15
N GLN A 45 0.24 7.38 -1.32
CA GLN A 45 -0.42 6.22 -1.93
C GLN A 45 -1.53 6.67 -2.89
N ILE A 46 -1.78 5.90 -3.94
CA ILE A 46 -2.92 6.11 -4.82
C ILE A 46 -4.04 5.17 -4.37
N ILE A 47 -5.17 5.75 -3.97
CA ILE A 47 -6.36 5.03 -3.57
C ILE A 47 -7.50 5.46 -4.51
N LYS A 48 -8.06 4.50 -5.26
CA LYS A 48 -9.14 4.75 -6.24
C LYS A 48 -8.87 5.89 -7.24
N GLY A 49 -7.60 6.03 -7.64
CA GLY A 49 -7.18 7.04 -8.62
C GLY A 49 -6.81 8.40 -8.03
N GLU A 50 -7.05 8.64 -6.74
CA GLU A 50 -6.68 9.85 -6.03
C GLU A 50 -5.42 9.63 -5.19
N TYR A 51 -4.57 10.66 -5.10
CA TYR A 51 -3.41 10.64 -4.21
C TYR A 51 -3.82 10.95 -2.77
N PHE A 52 -3.45 10.06 -1.87
CA PHE A 52 -3.55 10.23 -0.42
C PHE A 52 -2.16 10.32 0.18
N THR A 53 -1.93 11.24 1.09
CA THR A 53 -0.64 11.41 1.76
C THR A 53 -0.83 11.59 3.27
N PHE A 54 0.15 11.12 4.05
CA PHE A 54 0.17 11.34 5.49
C PHE A 54 1.52 11.91 5.90
N ASN A 55 1.54 13.11 6.50
CA ASN A 55 2.75 13.87 6.90
C ASN A 55 3.80 14.07 5.78
N ASN A 56 3.42 13.85 4.53
CA ASN A 56 4.28 14.02 3.35
C ASN A 56 3.47 14.67 2.21
N PRO A 57 3.09 15.94 2.35
CA PRO A 57 2.12 16.59 1.49
C PRO A 57 2.55 16.64 0.03
N LYS A 58 1.58 16.47 -0.86
CA LYS A 58 1.73 16.58 -2.30
C LYS A 58 0.69 17.52 -2.88
N ILE A 59 1.10 18.37 -3.82
CA ILE A 59 0.18 19.22 -4.56
C ILE A 59 -0.79 18.34 -5.36
N GLY A 60 -2.08 18.63 -5.27
CA GLY A 60 -3.14 17.88 -5.96
C GLY A 60 -3.56 16.60 -5.26
N ALA A 61 -3.12 16.37 -4.04
CA ALA A 61 -3.49 15.19 -3.24
C ALA A 61 -4.46 15.55 -2.10
N ILE A 62 -5.14 14.54 -1.57
CA ILE A 62 -5.81 14.58 -0.28
C ILE A 62 -4.71 14.37 0.77
N ASN A 63 -4.39 15.42 1.50
CA ASN A 63 -3.28 15.41 2.45
C ASN A 63 -3.79 15.32 3.87
N PHE A 64 -3.23 14.40 4.65
CA PHE A 64 -3.45 14.27 6.07
C PHE A 64 -2.20 14.72 6.84
N TYR A 65 -2.41 15.35 7.98
CA TYR A 65 -1.34 15.83 8.85
C TYR A 65 -1.64 15.51 10.29
N SER A 66 -0.63 15.08 11.03
CA SER A 66 -0.68 15.07 12.48
C SER A 66 -0.49 16.48 13.02
N ASP A 67 -1.39 16.93 13.89
CA ASP A 67 -1.29 18.18 14.62
C ASP A 67 -1.66 17.88 16.07
N ASP A 68 -0.66 17.66 16.89
CA ASP A 68 -0.77 17.03 18.22
C ASP A 68 -1.56 15.70 18.12
N ASP A 69 -2.63 15.55 18.85
CA ASP A 69 -3.48 14.35 18.87
C ASP A 69 -4.62 14.38 17.81
N ILE A 70 -4.59 15.35 16.90
CA ILE A 70 -5.64 15.55 15.90
C ILE A 70 -5.08 15.29 14.50
N ILE A 71 -5.81 14.56 13.70
CA ILE A 71 -5.53 14.47 12.27
C ILE A 71 -6.29 15.59 11.56
N LYS A 72 -5.55 16.43 10.86
CA LYS A 72 -6.09 17.43 9.93
C LYS A 72 -6.04 16.92 8.50
N CYS A 73 -6.94 17.41 7.70
CA CYS A 73 -7.03 17.09 6.28
C CYS A 73 -7.19 18.36 5.46
N ASN A 74 -6.57 18.39 4.28
CA ASN A 74 -6.97 19.26 3.18
C ASN A 74 -6.98 18.51 1.86
N ALA A 75 -7.76 19.02 0.91
CA ALA A 75 -7.87 18.44 -0.42
C ALA A 75 -7.87 19.55 -1.48
N PRO A 76 -7.48 19.23 -2.73
CA PRO A 76 -7.56 20.19 -3.85
C PRO A 76 -8.99 20.45 -4.31
N TYR A 77 -9.97 19.80 -3.70
CA TYR A 77 -11.41 19.87 -3.97
C TYR A 77 -12.17 20.31 -2.73
N ASN A 78 -13.41 20.76 -2.93
CA ASN A 78 -14.35 20.91 -1.82
C ASN A 78 -14.63 19.54 -1.20
N VAL A 79 -14.73 19.50 0.12
CA VAL A 79 -14.99 18.28 0.87
C VAL A 79 -16.29 18.41 1.65
N SER A 80 -17.21 17.52 1.40
CA SER A 80 -18.40 17.34 2.23
C SER A 80 -18.12 16.32 3.33
N ALA A 81 -18.41 16.65 4.57
CA ALA A 81 -18.19 15.79 5.73
C ALA A 81 -19.51 15.58 6.49
N MET A 82 -20.09 14.39 6.35
CA MET A 82 -21.34 14.02 6.99
C MET A 82 -21.09 13.17 8.24
N SER A 83 -21.51 13.64 9.38
CA SER A 83 -21.51 12.82 10.62
C SER A 83 -22.44 11.61 10.47
N MET A 84 -21.91 10.42 10.65
CA MET A 84 -22.70 9.18 10.58
C MET A 84 -23.69 9.04 11.74
N LEU A 85 -23.49 9.78 12.82
CA LEU A 85 -24.34 9.76 14.02
C LEU A 85 -25.49 10.79 13.93
N THR A 86 -25.16 12.06 13.66
CA THR A 86 -26.13 13.18 13.68
C THR A 86 -26.71 13.48 12.31
N ARG A 87 -26.10 13.01 11.22
CA ARG A 87 -26.40 13.34 9.84
C ARG A 87 -26.14 14.79 9.48
N GLU A 88 -25.51 15.56 10.36
CA GLU A 88 -25.04 16.91 10.06
C GLU A 88 -23.98 16.89 8.97
N ILE A 89 -24.07 17.83 8.05
CA ILE A 89 -23.12 17.99 6.95
C ILE A 89 -22.35 19.29 7.16
N ASN A 90 -21.04 19.20 7.09
CA ASN A 90 -20.16 20.35 7.03
C ASN A 90 -19.48 20.37 5.65
N GLU A 91 -19.42 21.54 5.04
CA GLU A 91 -18.75 21.75 3.78
C GLU A 91 -17.45 22.51 4.01
N TYR A 92 -16.38 22.05 3.40
CA TYR A 92 -15.05 22.66 3.47
C TYR A 92 -14.60 23.02 2.05
N ASP A 93 -14.14 24.23 1.89
CA ASP A 93 -13.60 24.70 0.61
C ASP A 93 -12.28 23.99 0.28
N SER A 94 -11.94 23.99 -1.01
CA SER A 94 -10.68 23.44 -1.49
C SER A 94 -9.49 24.06 -0.73
N LEU A 95 -8.52 23.22 -0.37
CA LEU A 95 -7.30 23.59 0.38
C LEU A 95 -7.54 24.10 1.81
N TYR A 96 -8.78 24.12 2.28
CA TYR A 96 -9.06 24.45 3.68
C TYR A 96 -8.62 23.29 4.59
N ASN A 97 -7.91 23.63 5.68
CA ASN A 97 -7.49 22.64 6.68
C ASN A 97 -8.62 22.43 7.69
N PHE A 98 -9.13 21.23 7.78
CA PHE A 98 -10.16 20.83 8.75
C PHE A 98 -9.74 19.60 9.56
N SER A 99 -10.32 19.43 10.75
CA SER A 99 -10.07 18.25 11.56
C SER A 99 -10.82 17.04 11.00
N LEU A 100 -10.08 16.01 10.69
CA LEU A 100 -10.63 14.72 10.26
C LEU A 100 -11.19 13.97 11.47
N LYS A 101 -12.46 13.64 11.42
CA LYS A 101 -13.16 12.99 12.54
C LYS A 101 -13.51 11.54 12.18
N GLN A 102 -13.34 10.63 13.14
CA GLN A 102 -13.86 9.28 13.02
C GLN A 102 -15.40 9.31 12.89
N LYS A 103 -15.98 8.24 12.34
CA LYS A 103 -17.43 8.10 12.11
C LYS A 103 -18.04 9.24 11.30
N THR A 104 -17.25 9.83 10.42
CA THR A 104 -17.65 10.87 9.50
C THR A 104 -17.33 10.44 8.08
N LEU A 105 -18.35 10.47 7.23
CA LEU A 105 -18.20 10.19 5.80
C LEU A 105 -17.72 11.45 5.12
N HIS A 106 -16.54 11.41 4.55
CA HIS A 106 -15.97 12.47 3.75
C HIS A 106 -16.15 12.16 2.27
N THR A 107 -16.56 13.14 1.50
CA THR A 107 -16.70 13.04 0.05
C THR A 107 -15.87 14.14 -0.60
N ALA A 108 -14.87 13.75 -1.40
CA ALA A 108 -14.01 14.64 -2.16
C ALA A 108 -13.91 14.15 -3.60
N ASN A 109 -14.20 15.00 -4.58
CA ASN A 109 -14.17 14.64 -6.01
C ASN A 109 -14.92 13.32 -6.35
N GLY A 110 -16.08 13.09 -5.70
CA GLY A 110 -16.85 11.86 -5.88
C GLY A 110 -16.31 10.62 -5.17
N LEU A 111 -15.13 10.70 -4.55
CA LEU A 111 -14.57 9.63 -3.73
C LEU A 111 -15.06 9.78 -2.28
N ASN A 112 -15.59 8.68 -1.75
CA ASN A 112 -15.99 8.57 -0.35
C ASN A 112 -14.89 7.92 0.48
N PHE A 113 -14.59 8.46 1.66
CA PHE A 113 -13.68 7.83 2.62
C PHE A 113 -14.08 8.13 4.06
N VAL A 114 -13.72 7.24 4.96
CA VAL A 114 -13.96 7.36 6.40
C VAL A 114 -12.66 7.08 7.13
N LEU A 115 -12.28 7.94 8.08
CA LEU A 115 -11.26 7.61 9.06
C LEU A 115 -11.88 6.65 10.07
N LYS A 116 -11.44 5.39 10.03
CA LYS A 116 -11.89 4.34 10.94
C LYS A 116 -11.13 4.39 12.25
N ASP A 117 -9.79 4.48 12.18
CA ASP A 117 -8.93 4.52 13.34
C ASP A 117 -7.60 5.25 13.09
N ILE A 118 -6.95 5.65 14.18
CA ILE A 118 -5.57 6.16 14.21
C ILE A 118 -4.79 5.18 15.08
N LEU A 119 -3.87 4.46 14.48
CA LEU A 119 -3.14 3.37 15.12
C LEU A 119 -1.73 3.86 15.45
N SER A 120 -1.45 4.02 16.73
CA SER A 120 -0.11 4.31 17.23
C SER A 120 0.67 3.01 17.44
N ASP A 121 1.99 3.09 17.38
CA ASP A 121 2.88 1.93 17.56
C ASP A 121 2.47 0.74 16.67
N ALA A 122 2.12 1.03 15.43
CA ALA A 122 1.65 0.05 14.46
C ALA A 122 2.66 -0.17 13.33
N LYS A 123 2.64 -1.35 12.72
CA LYS A 123 3.49 -1.68 11.57
C LYS A 123 2.76 -2.65 10.64
N MET A 124 2.82 -2.38 9.34
CA MET A 124 2.44 -3.35 8.32
C MET A 124 3.61 -4.31 8.10
N MET A 125 3.37 -5.59 8.26
CA MET A 125 4.39 -6.62 8.05
C MET A 125 3.84 -7.78 7.23
N PRO A 126 4.66 -8.37 6.34
CA PRO A 126 4.25 -9.54 5.59
C PRO A 126 4.11 -10.75 6.51
N ILE A 127 3.04 -11.49 6.34
CA ILE A 127 2.84 -12.81 6.93
C ILE A 127 2.61 -13.84 5.83
N SER A 128 3.17 -15.03 5.97
CA SER A 128 2.88 -16.13 5.05
C SER A 128 1.39 -16.48 5.10
N SER A 129 0.76 -16.51 3.94
CA SER A 129 -0.60 -16.98 3.81
C SER A 129 -0.60 -18.52 3.74
N SER A 130 -1.39 -19.17 4.60
CA SER A 130 -1.58 -20.61 4.57
C SER A 130 -2.52 -21.10 3.46
N SER A 131 -3.14 -20.21 2.72
CA SER A 131 -3.96 -20.57 1.58
C SER A 131 -3.08 -21.06 0.45
N ILE A 132 -3.32 -22.29 0.05
CA ILE A 132 -2.71 -23.01 -1.08
C ILE A 132 -2.63 -22.05 -2.27
N MET A 133 -1.40 -21.91 -2.78
CA MET A 133 -0.99 -21.23 -4.01
C MET A 133 -2.16 -20.59 -4.79
N VAL A 134 -2.46 -19.34 -4.47
CA VAL A 134 -3.14 -18.48 -5.43
C VAL A 134 -2.02 -17.97 -6.32
N ASP A 135 -2.02 -18.38 -7.58
CA ASP A 135 -1.08 -17.87 -8.58
C ASP A 135 -1.13 -16.33 -8.54
N GLY A 136 0.00 -15.70 -8.25
CA GLY A 136 0.15 -14.24 -8.24
C GLY A 136 0.43 -13.60 -6.88
N ASN A 137 0.51 -14.35 -5.79
CA ASN A 137 0.97 -13.77 -4.53
C ASN A 137 2.49 -13.60 -4.53
N GLU A 138 2.93 -12.50 -3.94
CA GLU A 138 4.35 -12.19 -3.79
C GLU A 138 4.95 -12.97 -2.61
N ASP A 139 6.26 -13.21 -2.70
CA ASP A 139 7.07 -13.64 -1.56
C ASP A 139 7.71 -12.41 -0.93
N ALA A 140 8.06 -12.47 0.35
CA ALA A 140 8.83 -11.43 1.02
C ALA A 140 10.18 -11.95 1.48
N LEU A 141 11.22 -11.16 1.23
CA LEU A 141 12.57 -11.38 1.71
C LEU A 141 12.94 -10.28 2.71
N ILE A 142 13.14 -10.65 3.97
CA ILE A 142 13.52 -9.71 5.03
C ILE A 142 15.04 -9.74 5.17
N LEU A 143 15.64 -8.57 5.02
CA LEU A 143 17.09 -8.37 5.07
C LEU A 143 17.48 -7.41 6.18
N ASN A 144 18.49 -7.75 6.97
CA ASN A 144 19.22 -6.79 7.79
C ASN A 144 20.47 -6.36 7.05
N ILE A 145 20.55 -5.07 6.76
CA ILE A 145 21.67 -4.45 6.07
C ILE A 145 22.45 -3.62 7.08
N GLU A 146 23.74 -3.91 7.16
CA GLU A 146 24.68 -3.19 8.02
C GLU A 146 25.61 -2.37 7.13
N ALA A 147 25.74 -1.09 7.42
CA ALA A 147 26.71 -0.19 6.80
C ALA A 147 27.11 0.88 7.82
N ASN A 148 28.44 1.15 7.91
CA ASN A 148 28.98 2.19 8.79
C ASN A 148 28.47 2.10 10.25
N ASN A 149 28.38 0.89 10.80
CA ASN A 149 27.86 0.57 12.14
C ASN A 149 26.38 0.96 12.36
N GLU A 150 25.64 1.14 11.31
CA GLU A 150 24.16 1.27 11.36
C GLU A 150 23.50 0.08 10.70
N PHE A 151 22.34 -0.28 11.24
CA PHE A 151 21.54 -1.40 10.74
C PHE A 151 20.22 -0.86 10.19
N LYS A 152 19.81 -1.43 9.07
CA LYS A 152 18.48 -1.18 8.51
C LYS A 152 17.83 -2.50 8.12
N GLU A 153 16.62 -2.75 8.65
CA GLU A 153 15.77 -3.82 8.16
C GLU A 153 15.05 -3.37 6.90
N VAL A 154 15.07 -4.20 5.88
CA VAL A 154 14.44 -3.93 4.59
C VAL A 154 13.63 -5.16 4.18
N ILE A 155 12.39 -4.93 3.78
CA ILE A 155 11.50 -5.94 3.26
C ILE A 155 11.43 -5.75 1.74
N LEU A 156 11.74 -6.81 1.00
CA LEU A 156 11.67 -6.84 -0.45
C LEU A 156 10.57 -7.81 -0.87
N TYR A 157 9.64 -7.32 -1.68
CA TYR A 157 8.59 -8.13 -2.27
C TYR A 157 9.00 -8.55 -3.68
N GLY A 158 8.69 -9.78 -4.03
CA GLY A 158 9.00 -10.33 -5.34
C GLY A 158 8.49 -11.76 -5.50
N GLY A 159 8.88 -12.43 -6.58
CA GLY A 159 8.42 -13.79 -6.80
C GLY A 159 8.96 -14.43 -8.07
N LYS A 160 8.50 -15.65 -8.31
CA LYS A 160 8.85 -16.38 -9.51
C LYS A 160 8.12 -15.80 -10.72
N GLY A 161 8.87 -15.53 -11.78
CA GLY A 161 8.31 -15.13 -13.07
C GLY A 161 8.30 -13.62 -13.34
N TYR A 162 8.62 -12.78 -12.35
CA TYR A 162 8.76 -11.33 -12.56
C TYR A 162 9.92 -10.74 -11.76
N ALA A 163 10.43 -9.59 -12.20
CA ALA A 163 11.38 -8.80 -11.43
C ALA A 163 10.59 -8.01 -10.38
N GLY A 164 10.94 -8.14 -9.13
CA GLY A 164 10.29 -7.39 -8.06
C GLY A 164 10.49 -5.87 -8.19
N THR A 165 9.86 -5.12 -7.30
CA THR A 165 9.98 -3.66 -7.24
C THR A 165 11.31 -3.23 -6.63
N ASP A 166 11.90 -2.18 -7.18
CA ASP A 166 13.10 -1.57 -6.63
C ASP A 166 12.81 -0.92 -5.27
N ASN A 167 13.57 -1.28 -4.25
CA ASN A 167 13.60 -0.61 -2.97
C ASN A 167 14.88 0.22 -2.89
N VAL A 168 14.73 1.55 -2.80
CA VAL A 168 15.84 2.50 -2.78
C VAL A 168 15.87 3.20 -1.43
N PHE A 169 17.03 3.16 -0.78
CA PHE A 169 17.23 3.82 0.52
C PHE A 169 18.70 4.17 0.73
N ALA A 170 18.95 5.01 1.73
CA ALA A 170 20.30 5.37 2.15
C ALA A 170 20.58 4.86 3.57
N ILE A 171 21.83 4.52 3.84
CA ILE A 171 22.40 4.38 5.16
C ILE A 171 23.62 5.31 5.19
N LYS A 172 23.51 6.43 5.91
CA LYS A 172 24.49 7.55 5.87
C LYS A 172 24.75 8.03 4.43
N ASP A 173 25.98 7.94 3.99
CA ASP A 173 26.48 8.34 2.68
C ASP A 173 26.37 7.27 1.59
N LEU A 174 25.87 6.08 1.94
CA LEU A 174 25.71 4.96 1.01
C LEU A 174 24.26 4.85 0.53
N ASN A 175 24.08 4.85 -0.78
CA ASN A 175 22.79 4.60 -1.42
C ASN A 175 22.69 3.13 -1.84
N PHE A 176 21.58 2.53 -1.48
CA PHE A 176 21.25 1.14 -1.83
C PHE A 176 20.06 1.11 -2.77
N LYS A 177 20.15 0.23 -3.75
CA LYS A 177 19.04 -0.17 -4.60
C LYS A 177 18.97 -1.69 -4.59
N LEU A 178 17.91 -2.22 -4.04
CA LEU A 178 17.69 -3.65 -3.89
C LEU A 178 16.41 -4.07 -4.60
N THR A 179 16.45 -5.22 -5.22
CA THR A 179 15.31 -5.83 -5.89
C THR A 179 15.33 -7.33 -5.60
N TYR A 180 14.18 -7.90 -5.30
CA TYR A 180 14.00 -9.34 -5.16
C TYR A 180 13.04 -9.83 -6.25
N GLY A 181 13.42 -10.91 -6.96
CA GLY A 181 12.58 -11.49 -8.01
C GLY A 181 13.38 -12.23 -9.07
N SER A 182 12.73 -12.54 -10.17
CA SER A 182 13.34 -13.23 -11.30
C SER A 182 14.25 -12.30 -12.10
N LYS A 183 15.41 -12.79 -12.47
CA LYS A 183 16.33 -12.08 -13.35
C LYS A 183 16.01 -12.40 -14.80
N TYR A 184 15.87 -11.36 -15.62
CA TYR A 184 15.69 -11.52 -17.06
C TYR A 184 17.04 -11.59 -17.78
N TYR A 185 17.15 -12.55 -18.69
CA TYR A 185 18.28 -12.67 -19.57
C TYR A 185 17.80 -12.54 -21.02
N THR A 186 18.45 -11.68 -21.77
CA THR A 186 18.19 -11.58 -23.22
C THR A 186 18.84 -12.78 -23.92
N THR A 187 18.05 -13.55 -24.66
CA THR A 187 18.56 -14.63 -25.49
C THR A 187 19.14 -14.09 -26.80
N PRO A 188 20.18 -14.74 -27.39
CA PRO A 188 20.74 -14.34 -28.65
C PRO A 188 19.85 -14.66 -29.87
N PHE A 189 18.68 -15.22 -29.66
CA PHE A 189 17.72 -15.60 -30.69
C PHE A 189 16.31 -15.11 -30.33
N ARG A 190 15.45 -15.08 -31.35
CA ARG A 190 14.02 -14.74 -31.19
C ARG A 190 13.18 -15.91 -31.66
N VAL A 191 12.12 -16.21 -30.93
CA VAL A 191 11.10 -17.18 -31.34
C VAL A 191 9.85 -16.42 -31.76
N LYS A 192 9.31 -16.76 -32.92
CA LYS A 192 8.07 -16.21 -33.43
C LYS A 192 7.05 -17.34 -33.53
N LEU A 193 5.94 -17.20 -32.84
CA LEU A 193 4.81 -18.10 -32.98
C LEU A 193 4.27 -17.95 -34.43
N ARG A 194 4.19 -19.05 -35.16
CA ARG A 194 3.66 -19.07 -36.54
C ARG A 194 2.18 -19.40 -36.59
N ASP A 195 1.76 -20.32 -35.73
CA ASP A 195 0.40 -20.79 -35.64
C ASP A 195 0.10 -21.27 -34.20
N PHE A 196 -1.16 -21.19 -33.81
CA PHE A 196 -1.65 -21.72 -32.55
C PHE A 196 -2.85 -22.60 -32.85
N GLN A 197 -2.71 -23.91 -32.68
CA GLN A 197 -3.76 -24.88 -32.87
C GLN A 197 -4.23 -25.39 -31.50
N LEU A 198 -5.52 -25.22 -31.20
CA LEU A 198 -6.15 -25.72 -30.00
C LEU A 198 -7.07 -26.89 -30.38
N GLU A 199 -6.62 -28.11 -30.12
CA GLU A 199 -7.47 -29.28 -30.22
C GLU A 199 -8.28 -29.44 -28.95
N ARG A 200 -9.60 -29.49 -29.08
CA ARG A 200 -10.52 -29.70 -27.98
C ARG A 200 -11.11 -31.12 -28.04
N TYR A 201 -11.27 -31.74 -26.90
CA TYR A 201 -12.01 -32.99 -26.81
C TYR A 201 -13.49 -32.76 -27.20
N ALA A 202 -14.04 -33.71 -27.97
CA ALA A 202 -15.43 -33.62 -28.39
C ALA A 202 -16.37 -33.56 -27.16
N GLY A 203 -17.17 -32.49 -27.07
CA GLY A 203 -18.08 -32.24 -25.94
C GLY A 203 -17.44 -31.54 -24.73
N SER A 204 -16.17 -31.08 -24.80
CA SER A 204 -15.52 -30.32 -23.74
C SER A 204 -15.26 -28.89 -24.14
N MET A 205 -15.42 -27.95 -23.18
CA MET A 205 -14.98 -26.55 -23.31
C MET A 205 -13.48 -26.38 -22.91
N SER A 206 -12.86 -27.42 -22.35
CA SER A 206 -11.45 -27.46 -21.97
C SER A 206 -10.57 -27.96 -23.12
N PRO A 207 -9.33 -27.47 -23.25
CA PRO A 207 -8.34 -28.02 -24.18
C PRO A 207 -7.88 -29.40 -23.74
#